data_8cb7dd7c028a0a6a959731028fb22eea
#
_entry.id   8cb7dd7c028a0a6a959731028fb22eea
#
_cell.length_a   1.000
_cell.length_b   1.000
_cell.length_c   1.000
_cell.angle_alpha   90.00
_cell.angle_beta   90.00
_cell.angle_gamma   90.00
#
_symmetry.space_group_name_H-M   'P 1'
#
loop_
_entity.id
_entity.type
_entity.pdbx_description
1 polymer ?
#
loop_
_entity_poly.entity_id
_entity_poly.type
_entity_poly.pdbx_seq_one_letter_code
_entity_poly.pdbx_strand_id
1 'polypeptide(L)'
;MKGKSALTLLLAGIFSCGPCQATGAEVTSESVFNILNSTGAATDKSYLSLNPDKYPNYHLLIHSAKLKNEIKSLYSKDEIQGLLTLTENTRKLTLTEKPWGIFILASTFEDDKTAAETHYDAVWLRDSLWGYMALVSDQGNSVAAKKVLLTLWDYMSTPDQIKRMQDVISNPKRLDGIPGQMNAVHIRFDSNSPVMADVQEEGKPQLWNHKQNDALGLYLDLLIQAIDTGTINAEDWQKGDRLKSVALLIAYLDKANFYVMEDSGAWEEDARLNTSSVALVTSGLERLSNLLSKKDSVFVSDLLREAKANELDEPLSTTRLNHLIDKGYERITLQLDLGGESPGYLEKDKHYREADAALLNVIYPANLSKINTRRKEQVLKIVKKLAGPYGIKRYEKDNYQSANFWFNDIKTDTDQNSHAKREKSFIPSTEAEWFFDSWYAKSAAIVYKESRKEEYLNDSVQFMNRSLAQITGENMIGANGRSVPEMALPESYNYIHKSGTLHEAPSPIIPLNWSKASMTLMLKEMSNLFNDEGNK
;
A
#
# COMPACT_ATOMS: atom_id res chain seq x y z
N MET A 1 50.54 44.06 42.34
CA MET A 1 51.62 43.14 42.02
C MET A 1 51.08 41.96 41.28
N LYS A 2 51.48 41.85 40.03
CA LYS A 2 51.88 40.63 39.28
C LYS A 2 50.91 39.45 39.37
N GLY A 3 50.45 38.83 38.33
CA GLY A 3 51.04 38.70 36.99
C GLY A 3 50.08 37.95 36.06
N LYS A 4 50.35 38.16 34.82
CA LYS A 4 49.70 37.61 33.63
C LYS A 4 49.81 36.09 33.51
N SER A 5 48.80 35.44 32.97
CA SER A 5 49.06 34.43 31.97
C SER A 5 47.88 34.35 31.02
N ALA A 6 48.14 34.69 29.80
CA ALA A 6 47.26 34.46 28.66
C ALA A 6 47.37 32.98 28.30
N LEU A 7 46.25 32.33 28.12
CA LEU A 7 46.18 31.04 27.46
C LEU A 7 45.27 31.18 26.25
N THR A 8 45.89 31.09 25.12
CA THR A 8 45.33 31.09 23.78
C THR A 8 44.47 29.84 23.61
N LEU A 9 43.17 30.00 23.48
CA LEU A 9 42.31 28.94 22.97
C LEU A 9 42.16 29.12 21.48
N LEU A 10 42.76 28.22 20.74
CA LEU A 10 42.56 28.06 19.31
C LEU A 10 41.16 27.51 19.07
N LEU A 11 40.49 28.16 18.16
CA LEU A 11 39.18 27.81 17.58
C LEU A 11 39.16 26.35 17.06
N ALA A 12 38.20 25.59 17.54
CA ALA A 12 37.56 24.58 16.76
C ALA A 12 36.22 25.18 16.34
N GLY A 13 36.15 25.71 15.14
CA GLY A 13 34.90 26.11 14.50
C GLY A 13 34.10 24.86 14.14
N ILE A 14 33.25 24.47 15.05
CA ILE A 14 32.17 23.55 14.72
C ILE A 14 31.14 24.38 13.98
N PHE A 15 31.11 24.26 12.66
CA PHE A 15 29.95 24.63 11.88
C PHE A 15 28.84 23.65 12.24
N SER A 16 28.10 23.94 13.29
CA SER A 16 26.75 23.44 13.44
C SER A 16 25.90 24.19 12.42
N CYS A 17 25.72 23.59 11.25
CA CYS A 17 24.62 23.98 10.39
C CYS A 17 23.34 23.60 11.13
N GLY A 18 22.86 24.51 11.97
CA GLY A 18 21.51 24.44 12.53
C GLY A 18 20.49 24.36 11.39
N PRO A 19 19.32 23.79 11.61
CA PRO A 19 18.26 23.78 10.62
C PRO A 19 18.05 25.21 10.17
N CYS A 20 18.19 25.46 8.88
CA CYS A 20 17.90 26.73 8.26
C CYS A 20 16.40 26.98 8.44
N GLN A 21 16.01 27.60 9.56
CA GLN A 21 14.69 28.22 9.68
C GLN A 21 14.71 29.42 8.75
N ALA A 22 14.28 29.19 7.51
CA ALA A 22 14.04 30.25 6.56
C ALA A 22 12.90 31.10 7.09
N THR A 23 13.25 32.27 7.61
CA THR A 23 12.30 33.33 7.94
C THR A 23 11.56 33.73 6.66
N GLY A 24 10.33 33.24 6.49
CA GLY A 24 9.33 33.82 5.62
C GLY A 24 9.50 33.76 4.09
N ALA A 25 10.52 33.08 3.57
CA ALA A 25 10.63 32.82 2.13
C ALA A 25 9.86 31.56 1.75
N GLU A 26 8.97 31.66 0.79
CA GLU A 26 8.23 30.54 0.22
C GLU A 26 9.21 29.52 -0.38
N VAL A 27 9.11 28.24 0.02
CA VAL A 27 9.94 27.16 -0.52
C VAL A 27 9.44 26.84 -1.92
N THR A 28 10.28 27.03 -2.93
CA THR A 28 9.96 26.79 -4.35
C THR A 28 10.72 25.57 -4.88
N SER A 29 10.24 24.99 -5.99
CA SER A 29 10.95 23.93 -6.70
C SER A 29 12.37 24.34 -7.08
N GLU A 30 12.58 25.62 -7.42
CA GLU A 30 13.90 26.18 -7.73
C GLU A 30 14.84 26.18 -6.51
N SER A 31 14.34 26.56 -5.33
CA SER A 31 15.15 26.54 -4.10
C SER A 31 15.54 25.13 -3.72
N VAL A 32 14.65 24.17 -3.82
CA VAL A 32 14.93 22.75 -3.53
C VAL A 32 15.89 22.16 -4.56
N PHE A 33 15.70 22.44 -5.84
CA PHE A 33 16.63 22.03 -6.90
C PHE A 33 18.05 22.54 -6.62
N ASN A 34 18.19 23.78 -6.20
CA ASN A 34 19.51 24.37 -5.88
C ASN A 34 20.14 23.73 -4.64
N ILE A 35 19.34 23.37 -3.62
CA ILE A 35 19.82 22.62 -2.45
C ILE A 35 20.31 21.24 -2.87
N LEU A 36 19.53 20.49 -3.62
CA LEU A 36 19.90 19.15 -4.11
C LEU A 36 21.17 19.19 -4.97
N ASN A 37 21.36 20.25 -5.77
CA ASN A 37 22.59 20.48 -6.52
C ASN A 37 23.80 20.80 -5.63
N SER A 38 23.61 21.59 -4.57
CA SER A 38 24.70 22.12 -3.74
C SER A 38 25.17 21.13 -2.67
N THR A 39 24.30 20.26 -2.20
CA THR A 39 24.60 19.29 -1.13
C THR A 39 25.46 18.12 -1.59
N GLY A 40 25.88 18.10 -2.86
CA GLY A 40 26.69 17.00 -3.38
C GLY A 40 25.94 15.67 -3.43
N ALA A 41 24.64 15.68 -3.18
CA ALA A 41 23.78 14.50 -3.35
C ALA A 41 23.95 13.86 -4.75
N ALA A 42 24.50 14.65 -5.68
CA ALA A 42 24.89 14.20 -7.01
C ALA A 42 26.27 13.49 -7.07
N THR A 43 27.16 13.68 -6.09
CA THR A 43 28.58 13.29 -6.23
C THR A 43 28.99 12.08 -5.42
N ASP A 44 28.23 11.69 -4.39
CA ASP A 44 28.55 10.50 -3.58
C ASP A 44 27.47 9.41 -3.68
N LYS A 45 26.87 9.29 -4.84
CA LYS A 45 25.92 8.21 -5.15
C LYS A 45 26.69 6.89 -5.18
N SER A 46 26.57 6.14 -4.09
CA SER A 46 27.17 4.80 -4.00
C SER A 46 26.37 3.83 -4.88
N TYR A 47 26.73 3.75 -6.16
CA TYR A 47 26.21 2.72 -7.03
C TYR A 47 26.89 1.39 -6.68
N LEU A 48 26.10 0.41 -6.25
CA LEU A 48 26.55 -0.97 -6.12
C LEU A 48 26.20 -1.70 -7.42
N SER A 49 27.23 -2.12 -8.17
CA SER A 49 27.03 -3.04 -9.31
C SER A 49 26.94 -4.45 -8.75
N LEU A 50 25.74 -5.03 -8.76
CA LEU A 50 25.51 -6.40 -8.34
C LEU A 50 25.59 -7.32 -9.56
N ASN A 51 26.59 -8.23 -9.52
CA ASN A 51 26.81 -9.25 -10.54
C ASN A 51 26.84 -8.68 -12.00
N PRO A 52 27.88 -7.90 -12.37
CA PRO A 52 27.97 -7.23 -13.67
C PRO A 52 27.96 -8.19 -14.86
N ASP A 53 28.39 -9.46 -14.67
CA ASP A 53 28.40 -10.46 -15.74
C ASP A 53 27.00 -10.97 -16.08
N LYS A 54 26.11 -11.05 -15.09
CA LYS A 54 24.74 -11.54 -15.25
C LYS A 54 23.74 -10.40 -15.50
N TYR A 55 24.00 -9.21 -14.92
CA TYR A 55 23.15 -8.02 -15.03
C TYR A 55 23.98 -6.76 -15.26
N PRO A 56 24.58 -6.61 -16.45
CA PRO A 56 25.59 -5.56 -16.72
C PRO A 56 25.09 -4.12 -16.56
N ASN A 57 23.76 -3.91 -16.57
CA ASN A 57 23.13 -2.59 -16.46
C ASN A 57 22.41 -2.39 -15.13
N TYR A 58 22.59 -3.28 -14.15
CA TYR A 58 21.94 -3.17 -12.86
C TYR A 58 22.77 -2.33 -11.90
N HIS A 59 22.38 -1.09 -11.75
CA HIS A 59 22.95 -0.17 -10.78
C HIS A 59 21.94 0.11 -9.69
N LEU A 60 22.35 -0.10 -8.44
CA LEU A 60 21.53 0.16 -7.27
C LEU A 60 22.06 1.38 -6.52
N LEU A 61 21.25 2.42 -6.40
CA LEU A 61 21.55 3.56 -5.56
C LEU A 61 21.10 3.29 -4.14
N ILE A 62 22.05 3.21 -3.20
CA ILE A 62 21.78 2.97 -1.80
C ILE A 62 21.95 4.30 -1.04
N HIS A 63 20.87 4.80 -0.47
CA HIS A 63 20.88 6.06 0.27
C HIS A 63 21.44 5.92 1.70
N SER A 64 21.15 4.81 2.39
CA SER A 64 21.63 4.58 3.74
C SER A 64 23.02 3.95 3.77
N ALA A 65 23.99 4.63 4.38
CA ALA A 65 25.34 4.09 4.59
C ALA A 65 25.32 2.79 5.41
N LYS A 66 24.35 2.62 6.31
CA LYS A 66 24.19 1.42 7.15
C LYS A 66 23.83 0.16 6.34
N LEU A 67 23.21 0.33 5.16
CA LEU A 67 22.80 -0.78 4.29
C LEU A 67 23.82 -1.09 3.20
N LYS A 68 24.79 -0.21 2.96
CA LYS A 68 25.72 -0.32 1.83
C LYS A 68 26.51 -1.63 1.81
N ASN A 69 26.92 -2.13 2.99
CA ASN A 69 27.71 -3.36 3.11
C ASN A 69 26.83 -4.61 3.32
N GLU A 70 25.54 -4.40 3.57
CA GLU A 70 24.60 -5.49 3.86
C GLU A 70 23.85 -5.96 2.60
N ILE A 71 23.81 -5.12 1.56
CA ILE A 71 23.16 -5.46 0.28
C ILE A 71 24.12 -6.30 -0.56
N LYS A 72 23.65 -7.49 -0.98
CA LYS A 72 24.42 -8.52 -1.68
C LYS A 72 23.65 -9.07 -2.89
N SER A 73 24.37 -9.72 -3.80
CA SER A 73 23.75 -10.42 -4.94
C SER A 73 23.18 -11.79 -4.58
N LEU A 74 23.62 -12.36 -3.47
CA LEU A 74 23.17 -13.63 -2.93
C LEU A 74 23.22 -13.56 -1.40
N TYR A 75 22.30 -14.22 -0.73
CA TYR A 75 22.19 -14.22 0.73
C TYR A 75 22.19 -15.62 1.29
N SER A 76 22.79 -15.78 2.46
CA SER A 76 22.52 -16.87 3.37
C SER A 76 21.31 -16.56 4.27
N LYS A 77 20.81 -17.57 4.96
CA LYS A 77 19.77 -17.42 5.98
C LYS A 77 20.13 -16.40 7.06
N ASP A 78 21.37 -16.47 7.57
CA ASP A 78 21.84 -15.60 8.66
C ASP A 78 21.94 -14.14 8.20
N GLU A 79 22.31 -13.90 6.95
CA GLU A 79 22.35 -12.56 6.36
C GLU A 79 20.94 -11.96 6.20
N ILE A 80 19.94 -12.74 5.79
CA ILE A 80 18.55 -12.28 5.78
C ILE A 80 18.06 -11.98 7.20
N GLN A 81 18.42 -12.80 8.18
CA GLN A 81 18.12 -12.53 9.59
C GLN A 81 18.83 -11.25 10.08
N GLY A 82 20.06 -11.00 9.64
CA GLY A 82 20.77 -9.75 9.86
C GLY A 82 20.03 -8.53 9.33
N LEU A 83 19.50 -8.61 8.10
CA LEU A 83 18.67 -7.55 7.50
C LEU A 83 17.37 -7.31 8.28
N LEU A 84 16.71 -8.38 8.73
CA LEU A 84 15.52 -8.27 9.59
C LEU A 84 15.83 -7.53 10.89
N THR A 85 16.97 -7.80 11.51
CA THR A 85 17.41 -7.14 12.75
C THR A 85 17.79 -5.68 12.49
N LEU A 86 18.61 -5.42 11.46
CA LEU A 86 19.06 -4.06 11.11
C LEU A 86 17.89 -3.12 10.78
N THR A 87 16.86 -3.63 10.11
CA THR A 87 15.70 -2.84 9.69
C THR A 87 14.51 -2.89 10.66
N GLU A 88 14.67 -3.47 11.84
CA GLU A 88 13.56 -3.67 12.80
C GLU A 88 12.83 -2.35 13.12
N ASN A 89 13.57 -1.32 13.53
CA ASN A 89 13.00 -0.01 13.84
C ASN A 89 12.41 0.69 12.60
N THR A 90 13.06 0.56 11.45
CA THR A 90 12.60 1.11 10.16
C THR A 90 11.24 0.54 9.78
N ARG A 91 11.01 -0.75 10.01
CA ARG A 91 9.78 -1.49 9.65
C ARG A 91 8.71 -1.48 10.74
N LYS A 92 9.05 -1.00 11.94
CA LYS A 92 8.13 -0.98 13.08
C LYS A 92 6.91 -0.13 12.75
N LEU A 93 5.73 -0.75 12.76
CA LEU A 93 4.47 -0.05 12.55
C LEU A 93 4.17 0.88 13.72
N THR A 94 3.64 2.05 13.42
CA THR A 94 3.14 2.97 14.42
C THR A 94 1.67 2.69 14.68
N LEU A 95 1.36 2.29 15.91
CA LEU A 95 -0.01 2.05 16.37
C LEU A 95 -0.49 3.24 17.18
N THR A 96 -1.66 3.75 16.82
CA THR A 96 -2.34 4.83 17.58
C THR A 96 -3.46 4.22 18.38
N GLU A 97 -3.37 4.31 19.71
CA GLU A 97 -4.38 3.79 20.63
C GLU A 97 -5.33 4.90 21.09
N LYS A 98 -6.61 4.66 20.95
CA LYS A 98 -7.71 5.53 21.41
C LYS A 98 -8.70 4.68 22.22
N PRO A 99 -9.57 5.30 23.04
CA PRO A 99 -10.60 4.55 23.79
C PRO A 99 -11.54 3.71 22.92
N TRP A 100 -11.69 4.06 21.64
CA TRP A 100 -12.57 3.38 20.69
C TRP A 100 -11.86 2.45 19.72
N GLY A 101 -10.52 2.31 19.80
CA GLY A 101 -9.81 1.33 18.96
C GLY A 101 -8.31 1.52 18.89
N ILE A 102 -7.66 0.59 18.19
CA ILE A 102 -6.25 0.68 17.80
C ILE A 102 -6.17 0.84 16.30
N PHE A 103 -5.49 1.88 15.85
CA PHE A 103 -5.42 2.31 14.48
C PHE A 103 -4.00 2.24 13.93
N ILE A 104 -3.90 1.96 12.64
CA ILE A 104 -2.71 2.19 11.83
C ILE A 104 -3.04 3.36 10.92
N LEU A 105 -2.49 4.53 11.22
CA LEU A 105 -2.60 5.70 10.37
C LEU A 105 -1.79 5.47 9.09
N ALA A 106 -2.14 6.10 7.98
CA ALA A 106 -1.35 5.97 6.77
C ALA A 106 0.09 6.45 6.99
N SER A 107 0.25 7.62 7.61
CA SER A 107 1.56 8.14 8.02
C SER A 107 1.48 8.84 9.37
N THR A 108 2.62 8.94 10.04
CA THR A 108 2.81 9.74 11.25
C THR A 108 3.87 10.80 10.94
N PHE A 109 3.45 12.00 10.66
CA PHE A 109 4.34 13.11 10.35
C PHE A 109 4.96 13.69 11.61
N GLU A 110 6.21 14.15 11.50
CA GLU A 110 6.85 14.97 12.52
C GLU A 110 6.38 16.44 12.46
N ASP A 111 5.77 16.85 11.35
CA ASP A 111 5.29 18.22 11.14
C ASP A 111 3.77 18.26 10.86
N ASP A 112 3.07 19.06 11.69
CA ASP A 112 1.62 19.22 11.63
C ASP A 112 1.12 19.83 10.30
N LYS A 113 1.99 20.56 9.60
CA LYS A 113 1.61 21.22 8.34
C LYS A 113 1.43 20.19 7.22
N THR A 114 2.36 19.25 7.08
CA THR A 114 2.22 18.18 6.07
C THR A 114 1.01 17.30 6.39
N ALA A 115 0.78 16.99 7.67
CA ALA A 115 -0.40 16.25 8.10
C ALA A 115 -1.70 16.96 7.71
N ALA A 116 -1.80 18.27 7.97
CA ALA A 116 -2.96 19.08 7.64
C ALA A 116 -3.20 19.22 6.13
N GLU A 117 -2.13 19.24 5.33
CA GLU A 117 -2.22 19.38 3.87
C GLU A 117 -2.60 18.07 3.18
N THR A 118 -2.24 16.91 3.75
CA THR A 118 -2.37 15.59 3.10
C THR A 118 -3.44 14.71 3.74
N HIS A 119 -3.83 14.97 4.99
CA HIS A 119 -4.72 14.13 5.81
C HIS A 119 -4.27 12.65 5.91
N TYR A 120 -2.95 12.38 5.81
CA TYR A 120 -2.39 11.02 5.97
C TYR A 120 -2.37 10.57 7.44
N ASP A 121 -2.81 11.41 8.38
CA ASP A 121 -3.16 11.06 9.75
C ASP A 121 -4.53 10.33 9.87
N ALA A 122 -5.26 10.18 8.77
CA ALA A 122 -6.46 9.37 8.69
C ALA A 122 -6.14 7.86 8.60
N VAL A 123 -7.17 7.05 8.75
CA VAL A 123 -7.10 5.58 8.64
C VAL A 123 -7.66 5.16 7.29
N TRP A 124 -6.86 4.46 6.50
CA TRP A 124 -7.32 3.75 5.30
C TRP A 124 -7.48 2.26 5.60
N LEU A 125 -8.58 1.70 5.15
CA LEU A 125 -8.86 0.27 5.33
C LEU A 125 -7.75 -0.59 4.71
N ARG A 126 -7.32 -0.29 3.49
CA ARG A 126 -6.28 -1.02 2.75
C ARG A 126 -4.95 -0.99 3.50
N ASP A 127 -4.45 0.19 3.86
CA ASP A 127 -3.19 0.39 4.57
C ASP A 127 -3.17 -0.36 5.90
N SER A 128 -4.28 -0.25 6.65
CA SER A 128 -4.44 -0.94 7.93
C SER A 128 -4.46 -2.46 7.78
N LEU A 129 -5.04 -2.99 6.70
CA LEU A 129 -5.04 -4.43 6.42
C LEU A 129 -3.65 -4.94 6.03
N TRP A 130 -2.86 -4.18 5.27
CA TRP A 130 -1.46 -4.51 5.04
C TRP A 130 -0.65 -4.47 6.34
N GLY A 131 -0.89 -3.47 7.19
CA GLY A 131 -0.32 -3.40 8.52
C GLY A 131 -0.72 -4.59 9.41
N TYR A 132 -2.00 -4.98 9.38
CA TYR A 132 -2.48 -6.19 10.05
C TYR A 132 -1.72 -7.45 9.61
N MET A 133 -1.54 -7.66 8.31
CA MET A 133 -0.77 -8.80 7.79
C MET A 133 0.68 -8.80 8.30
N ALA A 134 1.31 -7.62 8.36
CA ALA A 134 2.66 -7.48 8.89
C ALA A 134 2.74 -7.80 10.39
N LEU A 135 1.77 -7.35 11.19
CA LEU A 135 1.66 -7.69 12.60
C LEU A 135 1.45 -9.19 12.83
N VAL A 136 0.60 -9.84 12.02
CA VAL A 136 0.39 -11.30 12.08
C VAL A 136 1.66 -12.07 11.74
N SER A 137 2.46 -11.56 10.79
CA SER A 137 3.73 -12.20 10.41
C SER A 137 4.79 -12.15 11.51
N ASP A 138 4.61 -11.28 12.49
CA ASP A 138 5.44 -11.18 13.70
C ASP A 138 4.67 -11.74 14.90
N GLN A 139 5.03 -12.97 15.32
CA GLN A 139 4.33 -13.71 16.37
C GLN A 139 4.20 -12.95 17.70
N GLY A 140 5.11 -12.01 17.99
CA GLY A 140 5.04 -11.14 19.17
C GLY A 140 3.88 -10.13 19.16
N ASN A 141 3.30 -9.86 17.99
CA ASN A 141 2.30 -8.81 17.77
C ASN A 141 0.85 -9.33 17.57
N SER A 142 0.59 -10.60 17.84
CA SER A 142 -0.72 -11.23 17.59
C SER A 142 -1.90 -10.53 18.28
N VAL A 143 -1.69 -10.02 19.51
CA VAL A 143 -2.73 -9.28 20.26
C VAL A 143 -3.03 -7.94 19.61
N ALA A 144 -2.00 -7.21 19.19
CA ALA A 144 -2.16 -5.93 18.49
C ALA A 144 -2.83 -6.14 17.13
N ALA A 145 -2.43 -7.16 16.38
CA ALA A 145 -3.05 -7.54 15.12
C ALA A 145 -4.56 -7.79 15.30
N LYS A 146 -4.94 -8.62 16.26
CA LYS A 146 -6.35 -8.88 16.58
C LYS A 146 -7.11 -7.59 16.85
N LYS A 147 -6.57 -6.70 17.70
CA LYS A 147 -7.22 -5.43 18.06
C LYS A 147 -7.41 -4.51 16.85
N VAL A 148 -6.39 -4.40 15.97
CA VAL A 148 -6.50 -3.63 14.72
C VAL A 148 -7.64 -4.17 13.85
N LEU A 149 -7.69 -5.48 13.61
CA LEU A 149 -8.74 -6.07 12.77
C LEU A 149 -10.13 -5.90 13.37
N LEU A 150 -10.27 -6.03 14.70
CA LEU A 150 -11.54 -5.78 15.40
C LEU A 150 -11.97 -4.31 15.28
N THR A 151 -11.05 -3.36 15.34
CA THR A 151 -11.34 -1.93 15.12
C THR A 151 -11.85 -1.68 13.70
N LEU A 152 -11.24 -2.31 12.70
CA LEU A 152 -11.72 -2.20 11.31
C LEU A 152 -13.11 -2.86 11.14
N TRP A 153 -13.38 -3.95 11.87
CA TRP A 153 -14.70 -4.57 11.87
C TRP A 153 -15.75 -3.67 12.53
N ASP A 154 -15.39 -2.98 13.63
CA ASP A 154 -16.28 -1.98 14.25
C ASP A 154 -16.57 -0.83 13.29
N TYR A 155 -15.57 -0.33 12.55
CA TYR A 155 -15.79 0.65 11.49
C TYR A 155 -16.77 0.16 10.43
N MET A 156 -16.58 -1.04 9.89
CA MET A 156 -17.47 -1.63 8.89
C MET A 156 -18.88 -1.92 9.43
N SER A 157 -19.04 -1.93 10.75
CA SER A 157 -20.30 -2.15 11.46
C SER A 157 -20.96 -0.87 11.97
N THR A 158 -20.39 0.31 11.65
CA THR A 158 -21.00 1.59 12.01
C THR A 158 -22.35 1.78 11.32
N PRO A 159 -23.29 2.53 11.91
CA PRO A 159 -24.60 2.79 11.30
C PRO A 159 -24.50 3.36 9.88
N ASP A 160 -23.52 4.22 9.61
CA ASP A 160 -23.31 4.83 8.31
C ASP A 160 -22.89 3.80 7.25
N GLN A 161 -21.95 2.90 7.59
CA GLN A 161 -21.52 1.84 6.69
C GLN A 161 -22.66 0.84 6.41
N ILE A 162 -23.37 0.43 7.45
CA ILE A 162 -24.56 -0.43 7.32
C ILE A 162 -25.59 0.22 6.40
N LYS A 163 -25.87 1.51 6.60
CA LYS A 163 -26.80 2.25 5.76
C LYS A 163 -26.33 2.31 4.30
N ARG A 164 -25.05 2.60 4.04
CA ARG A 164 -24.50 2.62 2.67
C ARG A 164 -24.69 1.26 1.98
N MET A 165 -24.37 0.17 2.67
CA MET A 165 -24.60 -1.18 2.11
C MET A 165 -26.07 -1.44 1.81
N GLN A 166 -26.98 -1.14 2.73
CA GLN A 166 -28.42 -1.32 2.53
C GLN A 166 -28.96 -0.46 1.39
N ASP A 167 -28.53 0.79 1.28
CA ASP A 167 -28.93 1.70 0.23
C ASP A 167 -28.53 1.17 -1.17
N VAL A 168 -27.31 0.62 -1.30
CA VAL A 168 -26.85 0.01 -2.56
C VAL A 168 -27.55 -1.32 -2.85
N ILE A 169 -27.76 -2.16 -1.83
CA ILE A 169 -28.51 -3.42 -1.99
C ILE A 169 -29.92 -3.15 -2.52
N SER A 170 -30.58 -2.11 -2.00
CA SER A 170 -31.91 -1.71 -2.44
C SER A 170 -31.93 -1.05 -3.82
N ASN A 171 -30.87 -0.33 -4.18
CA ASN A 171 -30.73 0.36 -5.46
C ASN A 171 -29.25 0.43 -5.92
N PRO A 172 -28.74 -0.57 -6.64
CA PRO A 172 -27.36 -0.60 -7.11
C PRO A 172 -26.95 0.58 -7.99
N LYS A 173 -27.91 1.25 -8.65
CA LYS A 173 -27.64 2.46 -9.45
C LYS A 173 -27.09 3.63 -8.64
N ARG A 174 -27.16 3.57 -7.30
CA ARG A 174 -26.50 4.56 -6.44
C ARG A 174 -24.98 4.58 -6.61
N LEU A 175 -24.39 3.51 -7.16
CA LEU A 175 -22.96 3.43 -7.47
C LEU A 175 -22.58 4.05 -8.82
N ASP A 176 -23.59 4.51 -9.61
CA ASP A 176 -23.33 5.06 -10.93
C ASP A 176 -22.77 6.50 -10.84
N GLY A 177 -21.85 6.81 -11.75
CA GLY A 177 -21.29 8.15 -11.91
C GLY A 177 -20.49 8.67 -10.71
N ILE A 178 -20.23 9.98 -10.71
CA ILE A 178 -19.45 10.66 -9.68
C ILE A 178 -20.06 10.53 -8.27
N PRO A 179 -21.38 10.73 -8.06
CA PRO A 179 -21.99 10.56 -6.75
C PRO A 179 -21.85 9.14 -6.20
N GLY A 180 -21.64 8.14 -7.07
CA GLY A 180 -21.43 6.75 -6.69
C GLY A 180 -20.22 6.54 -5.79
N GLN A 181 -19.21 7.38 -5.89
CA GLN A 181 -18.03 7.32 -5.03
C GLN A 181 -18.37 7.54 -3.55
N MET A 182 -19.18 8.55 -3.25
CA MET A 182 -19.62 8.86 -1.88
C MET A 182 -20.80 8.01 -1.41
N ASN A 183 -21.47 7.29 -2.30
CA ASN A 183 -22.56 6.36 -1.96
C ASN A 183 -22.04 4.93 -1.69
N ALA A 184 -20.83 4.61 -2.11
CA ALA A 184 -20.20 3.32 -1.85
C ALA A 184 -19.89 3.12 -0.35
N VAL A 185 -19.55 1.91 0.04
CA VAL A 185 -18.94 1.64 1.35
C VAL A 185 -17.64 2.43 1.45
N HIS A 186 -17.49 3.24 2.50
CA HIS A 186 -16.31 4.08 2.67
C HIS A 186 -15.14 3.26 3.19
N ILE A 187 -13.93 3.58 2.73
CA ILE A 187 -12.69 2.86 3.05
C ILE A 187 -11.69 3.72 3.83
N ARG A 188 -12.09 4.92 4.20
CA ARG A 188 -11.26 5.90 4.91
C ARG A 188 -12.07 6.63 5.96
N PHE A 189 -11.49 6.88 7.13
CA PHE A 189 -12.15 7.59 8.23
C PHE A 189 -11.16 8.36 9.09
N ASP A 190 -11.66 9.32 9.87
CA ASP A 190 -10.88 10.09 10.84
C ASP A 190 -10.66 9.29 12.12
N SER A 191 -9.40 9.03 12.47
CA SER A 191 -9.00 8.33 13.70
C SER A 191 -9.38 9.09 14.97
N ASN A 192 -9.56 10.40 14.90
CA ASN A 192 -9.93 11.25 16.02
C ASN A 192 -11.43 11.27 16.31
N SER A 193 -12.24 10.75 15.39
CA SER A 193 -13.68 10.63 15.56
C SER A 193 -14.06 9.38 16.38
N PRO A 194 -14.71 9.51 17.54
CA PRO A 194 -15.17 8.35 18.32
C PRO A 194 -16.21 7.49 17.60
N VAL A 195 -16.87 8.04 16.58
CA VAL A 195 -17.84 7.34 15.73
C VAL A 195 -17.23 6.92 14.39
N MET A 196 -15.91 7.09 14.21
CA MET A 196 -15.18 6.78 12.98
C MET A 196 -15.82 7.44 11.74
N ALA A 197 -16.14 8.74 11.88
CA ALA A 197 -16.75 9.53 10.80
C ALA A 197 -15.76 9.76 9.65
N ASP A 198 -16.31 10.18 8.51
CA ASP A 198 -15.51 10.59 7.36
C ASP A 198 -14.55 11.74 7.72
N VAL A 199 -13.38 11.78 7.10
CA VAL A 199 -12.46 12.92 7.18
C VAL A 199 -13.18 14.18 6.75
N GLN A 200 -12.98 15.27 7.50
CA GLN A 200 -13.67 16.54 7.28
C GLN A 200 -12.75 17.53 6.58
N GLU A 201 -13.29 18.26 5.62
CA GLU A 201 -12.69 19.41 4.98
C GLU A 201 -13.69 20.59 5.07
N GLU A 202 -13.26 21.70 5.68
CA GLU A 202 -14.12 22.88 5.89
C GLU A 202 -15.48 22.55 6.55
N GLY A 203 -15.47 21.58 7.49
CA GLY A 203 -16.67 21.15 8.24
C GLY A 203 -17.66 20.29 7.45
N LYS A 204 -17.25 19.75 6.32
CA LYS A 204 -18.02 18.78 5.50
C LYS A 204 -17.18 17.53 5.25
N PRO A 205 -17.84 16.37 5.00
CA PRO A 205 -17.09 15.20 4.54
C PRO A 205 -16.27 15.52 3.30
N GLN A 206 -14.96 15.22 3.36
CA GLN A 206 -14.08 15.38 2.22
C GLN A 206 -14.55 14.49 1.07
N LEU A 207 -14.60 15.04 -0.14
CA LEU A 207 -14.92 14.25 -1.33
C LEU A 207 -13.79 13.26 -1.61
N TRP A 208 -14.14 11.98 -1.69
CA TRP A 208 -13.19 10.91 -1.88
C TRP A 208 -13.72 9.81 -2.80
N ASN A 209 -12.83 9.12 -3.51
CA ASN A 209 -13.19 8.00 -4.36
C ASN A 209 -13.29 6.72 -3.53
N HIS A 210 -14.36 6.55 -2.77
CA HIS A 210 -14.56 5.42 -1.86
C HIS A 210 -14.92 4.08 -2.54
N LYS A 211 -15.28 4.09 -3.82
CA LYS A 211 -15.63 2.87 -4.54
C LYS A 211 -14.39 2.03 -4.83
N GLN A 212 -13.95 1.20 -3.86
CA GLN A 212 -12.68 0.48 -3.86
C GLN A 212 -12.88 -0.97 -3.42
N ASN A 213 -13.19 -1.82 -4.41
CA ASN A 213 -13.46 -3.23 -4.17
C ASN A 213 -12.23 -4.02 -3.71
N ASP A 214 -11.01 -3.58 -4.05
CA ASP A 214 -9.78 -4.19 -3.57
C ASP A 214 -9.67 -4.16 -2.03
N ALA A 215 -9.97 -3.02 -1.42
CA ALA A 215 -9.96 -2.88 0.04
C ALA A 215 -11.04 -3.73 0.72
N LEU A 216 -12.25 -3.77 0.13
CA LEU A 216 -13.35 -4.57 0.66
C LEU A 216 -13.10 -6.07 0.53
N GLY A 217 -12.52 -6.51 -0.60
CA GLY A 217 -12.15 -7.90 -0.84
C GLY A 217 -11.05 -8.36 0.11
N LEU A 218 -10.01 -7.56 0.28
CA LEU A 218 -8.91 -7.84 1.22
C LEU A 218 -9.42 -7.90 2.67
N TYR A 219 -10.31 -6.97 3.05
CA TYR A 219 -10.94 -6.99 4.37
C TYR A 219 -11.70 -8.30 4.62
N LEU A 220 -12.55 -8.70 3.67
CA LEU A 220 -13.29 -9.95 3.78
C LEU A 220 -12.35 -11.16 3.91
N ASP A 221 -11.33 -11.25 3.05
CA ASP A 221 -10.37 -12.35 3.06
C ASP A 221 -9.68 -12.49 4.42
N LEU A 222 -9.11 -11.40 4.94
CA LEU A 222 -8.37 -11.41 6.19
C LEU A 222 -9.25 -11.60 7.42
N LEU A 223 -10.46 -11.06 7.42
CA LEU A 223 -11.43 -11.28 8.49
C LEU A 223 -11.82 -12.75 8.59
N ILE A 224 -12.19 -13.35 7.46
CA ILE A 224 -12.57 -14.78 7.42
C ILE A 224 -11.37 -15.66 7.77
N GLN A 225 -10.16 -15.31 7.34
CA GLN A 225 -8.94 -16.00 7.77
C GLN A 225 -8.75 -15.96 9.28
N ALA A 226 -8.92 -14.80 9.91
CA ALA A 226 -8.75 -14.64 11.36
C ALA A 226 -9.78 -15.45 12.16
N ILE A 227 -11.00 -15.56 11.63
CA ILE A 227 -12.06 -16.40 12.21
C ILE A 227 -11.71 -17.89 12.05
N ASP A 228 -11.31 -18.30 10.84
CA ASP A 228 -10.99 -19.70 10.52
C ASP A 228 -9.79 -20.23 11.31
N THR A 229 -8.81 -19.38 11.60
CA THR A 229 -7.65 -19.72 12.44
C THR A 229 -7.88 -19.60 13.94
N GLY A 230 -9.06 -19.16 14.38
CA GLY A 230 -9.40 -18.98 15.79
C GLY A 230 -8.78 -17.73 16.45
N THR A 231 -8.16 -16.83 15.69
CA THR A 231 -7.68 -15.53 16.18
C THR A 231 -8.85 -14.68 16.68
N ILE A 232 -9.96 -14.71 15.95
CA ILE A 232 -11.25 -14.11 16.31
C ILE A 232 -12.20 -15.22 16.72
N ASN A 233 -12.94 -15.02 17.80
CA ASN A 233 -13.81 -16.02 18.42
C ASN A 233 -15.25 -15.50 18.65
N ALA A 234 -16.13 -16.33 19.26
CA ALA A 234 -17.54 -15.98 19.45
C ALA A 234 -17.77 -14.71 20.27
N GLU A 235 -16.95 -14.44 21.27
CA GLU A 235 -17.05 -13.21 22.06
C GLU A 235 -16.80 -11.96 21.23
N ASP A 236 -16.03 -12.10 20.14
CA ASP A 236 -15.73 -11.00 19.24
C ASP A 236 -16.86 -10.77 18.23
N TRP A 237 -17.31 -11.82 17.50
CA TRP A 237 -18.28 -11.62 16.41
C TRP A 237 -19.72 -11.41 16.89
N GLN A 238 -20.06 -11.78 18.12
CA GLN A 238 -21.40 -11.54 18.69
C GLN A 238 -21.60 -10.11 19.20
N LYS A 239 -20.61 -9.24 19.06
CA LYS A 239 -20.72 -7.83 19.49
C LYS A 239 -21.35 -6.96 18.41
N GLY A 240 -22.35 -6.16 18.81
CA GLY A 240 -23.00 -5.18 17.95
C GLY A 240 -23.50 -5.79 16.62
N ASP A 241 -23.32 -5.04 15.54
CA ASP A 241 -23.78 -5.43 14.19
C ASP A 241 -22.69 -6.13 13.36
N ARG A 242 -21.66 -6.73 14.00
CA ARG A 242 -20.51 -7.34 13.30
C ARG A 242 -20.92 -8.44 12.32
N LEU A 243 -21.75 -9.40 12.74
CA LEU A 243 -22.24 -10.45 11.83
C LEU A 243 -23.12 -9.89 10.72
N LYS A 244 -24.00 -8.93 11.06
CA LYS A 244 -24.85 -8.24 10.09
C LYS A 244 -24.03 -7.51 9.03
N SER A 245 -22.94 -6.83 9.42
CA SER A 245 -22.06 -6.12 8.47
C SER A 245 -21.41 -7.07 7.48
N VAL A 246 -21.02 -8.28 7.90
CA VAL A 246 -20.50 -9.31 6.98
C VAL A 246 -21.57 -9.76 5.99
N ALA A 247 -22.77 -10.09 6.46
CA ALA A 247 -23.86 -10.51 5.58
C ALA A 247 -24.24 -9.41 4.56
N LEU A 248 -24.28 -8.15 5.03
CA LEU A 248 -24.54 -6.98 4.17
C LEU A 248 -23.42 -6.76 3.16
N LEU A 249 -22.15 -6.95 3.53
CA LEU A 249 -21.03 -6.79 2.60
C LEU A 249 -21.12 -7.81 1.45
N ILE A 250 -21.47 -9.06 1.75
CA ILE A 250 -21.65 -10.09 0.71
C ILE A 250 -22.82 -9.71 -0.23
N ALA A 251 -23.95 -9.29 0.33
CA ALA A 251 -25.09 -8.84 -0.45
C ALA A 251 -24.80 -7.58 -1.28
N TYR A 252 -24.00 -6.64 -0.73
CA TYR A 252 -23.51 -5.46 -1.46
C TYR A 252 -22.67 -5.85 -2.67
N LEU A 253 -21.64 -6.71 -2.49
CA LEU A 253 -20.77 -7.16 -3.57
C LEU A 253 -21.55 -7.93 -4.65
N ASP A 254 -22.53 -8.72 -4.23
CA ASP A 254 -23.44 -9.43 -5.15
C ASP A 254 -24.28 -8.45 -5.97
N LYS A 255 -25.01 -7.53 -5.33
CA LYS A 255 -25.89 -6.56 -6.00
C LYS A 255 -25.13 -5.56 -6.86
N ALA A 256 -23.92 -5.18 -6.46
CA ALA A 256 -23.02 -4.35 -7.25
C ALA A 256 -22.45 -5.07 -8.49
N ASN A 257 -22.59 -6.40 -8.58
CA ASN A 257 -21.95 -7.22 -9.63
C ASN A 257 -20.44 -6.94 -9.69
N PHE A 258 -19.72 -7.09 -8.57
CA PHE A 258 -18.32 -6.69 -8.39
C PHE A 258 -17.41 -7.09 -9.56
N TYR A 259 -17.69 -8.20 -10.24
CA TYR A 259 -16.90 -8.73 -11.36
C TYR A 259 -17.04 -7.94 -12.68
N VAL A 260 -17.94 -6.98 -12.75
CA VAL A 260 -18.12 -6.02 -13.87
C VAL A 260 -18.25 -4.57 -13.40
N MET A 261 -18.22 -4.34 -12.09
CA MET A 261 -18.29 -3.01 -11.51
C MET A 261 -16.96 -2.29 -11.71
N GLU A 262 -17.01 -1.11 -12.33
CA GLU A 262 -15.87 -0.20 -12.34
C GLU A 262 -15.67 0.38 -10.93
N ASP A 263 -14.45 0.34 -10.43
CA ASP A 263 -14.07 0.89 -9.14
C ASP A 263 -12.76 1.70 -9.22
N SER A 264 -12.48 2.49 -8.21
CA SER A 264 -11.29 3.34 -8.15
C SER A 264 -10.02 2.58 -7.78
N GLY A 265 -10.16 1.33 -7.36
CA GLY A 265 -9.05 0.42 -7.08
C GLY A 265 -8.06 0.94 -6.05
N ALA A 266 -6.85 0.39 -6.09
CA ALA A 266 -5.80 0.65 -5.12
C ALA A 266 -5.29 2.11 -5.13
N TRP A 267 -5.52 2.84 -6.23
CA TRP A 267 -4.99 4.21 -6.39
C TRP A 267 -6.00 5.31 -6.15
N GLU A 268 -7.27 4.93 -5.88
CA GLU A 268 -8.32 5.89 -5.49
C GLU A 268 -8.61 6.94 -6.58
N GLU A 269 -8.48 6.53 -7.85
CA GLU A 269 -8.61 7.43 -9.01
C GLU A 269 -9.91 7.22 -9.78
N ASP A 270 -9.95 7.64 -11.05
CA ASP A 270 -11.07 7.40 -11.95
C ASP A 270 -11.44 5.91 -11.99
N ALA A 271 -12.73 5.62 -11.84
CA ALA A 271 -13.21 4.25 -11.80
C ALA A 271 -12.98 3.53 -13.13
N ARG A 272 -12.51 2.29 -13.05
CA ARG A 272 -12.27 1.36 -14.14
C ARG A 272 -12.49 -0.07 -13.68
N LEU A 273 -12.53 -1.01 -14.59
CA LEU A 273 -12.64 -2.41 -14.25
C LEU A 273 -11.24 -2.97 -13.92
N ASN A 274 -10.91 -3.05 -12.64
CA ASN A 274 -9.59 -3.44 -12.14
C ASN A 274 -9.51 -4.95 -11.89
N THR A 275 -8.54 -5.64 -12.53
CA THR A 275 -8.26 -7.07 -12.30
C THR A 275 -7.89 -7.34 -10.85
N SER A 276 -7.08 -6.46 -10.26
CA SER A 276 -6.64 -6.55 -8.86
C SER A 276 -7.81 -6.51 -7.88
N SER A 277 -8.78 -5.61 -8.10
CA SER A 277 -9.98 -5.49 -7.27
C SER A 277 -10.85 -6.75 -7.37
N VAL A 278 -11.09 -7.22 -8.59
CA VAL A 278 -11.86 -8.46 -8.80
C VAL A 278 -11.17 -9.66 -8.15
N ALA A 279 -9.83 -9.71 -8.20
CA ALA A 279 -9.05 -10.79 -7.60
C ALA A 279 -9.19 -10.83 -6.08
N LEU A 280 -9.08 -9.69 -5.41
CA LEU A 280 -9.20 -9.61 -3.95
C LEU A 280 -10.61 -9.95 -3.46
N VAL A 281 -11.65 -9.47 -4.14
CA VAL A 281 -13.04 -9.86 -3.81
C VAL A 281 -13.25 -11.36 -4.03
N THR A 282 -12.77 -11.92 -5.14
CA THR A 282 -12.89 -13.34 -5.44
C THR A 282 -12.20 -14.19 -4.37
N SER A 283 -11.01 -13.77 -3.89
CA SER A 283 -10.27 -14.44 -2.80
C SER A 283 -11.08 -14.43 -1.50
N GLY A 284 -11.64 -13.30 -1.10
CA GLY A 284 -12.47 -13.20 0.10
C GLY A 284 -13.71 -14.09 0.04
N LEU A 285 -14.40 -14.12 -1.10
CA LEU A 285 -15.56 -14.99 -1.33
C LEU A 285 -15.18 -16.47 -1.35
N GLU A 286 -14.04 -16.85 -1.96
CA GLU A 286 -13.55 -18.23 -1.98
C GLU A 286 -13.23 -18.71 -0.56
N ARG A 287 -12.57 -17.88 0.24
CA ARG A 287 -12.27 -18.19 1.65
C ARG A 287 -13.56 -18.33 2.47
N LEU A 288 -14.53 -17.43 2.29
CA LEU A 288 -15.83 -17.53 2.95
C LEU A 288 -16.55 -18.84 2.55
N SER A 289 -16.62 -19.17 1.26
CA SER A 289 -17.24 -20.40 0.78
C SER A 289 -16.60 -21.64 1.41
N ASN A 290 -15.26 -21.65 1.51
CA ASN A 290 -14.53 -22.72 2.19
C ASN A 290 -14.88 -22.82 3.67
N LEU A 291 -15.00 -21.69 4.39
CA LEU A 291 -15.43 -21.69 5.79
C LEU A 291 -16.89 -22.18 5.95
N LEU A 292 -17.80 -21.70 5.09
CA LEU A 292 -19.22 -22.12 5.12
C LEU A 292 -19.41 -23.63 4.86
N SER A 293 -18.45 -24.30 4.22
CA SER A 293 -18.47 -25.76 4.04
C SER A 293 -18.19 -26.55 5.31
N LYS A 294 -17.66 -25.92 6.37
CA LYS A 294 -17.33 -26.52 7.67
C LYS A 294 -18.58 -26.61 8.55
N LYS A 295 -19.28 -27.73 8.53
CA LYS A 295 -20.59 -27.94 9.18
C LYS A 295 -20.62 -27.66 10.68
N ASP A 296 -19.49 -27.84 11.37
CA ASP A 296 -19.41 -27.70 12.83
C ASP A 296 -18.95 -26.32 13.27
N SER A 297 -18.83 -25.35 12.36
CA SER A 297 -18.41 -23.99 12.67
C SER A 297 -19.55 -23.21 13.35
N VAL A 298 -19.30 -22.76 14.59
CA VAL A 298 -20.22 -21.89 15.34
C VAL A 298 -20.42 -20.57 14.61
N PHE A 299 -19.34 -19.99 14.06
CA PHE A 299 -19.43 -18.76 13.28
C PHE A 299 -20.39 -18.89 12.09
N VAL A 300 -20.30 -20.00 11.36
CA VAL A 300 -21.18 -20.26 10.20
C VAL A 300 -22.64 -20.30 10.65
N SER A 301 -22.94 -21.02 11.74
CA SER A 301 -24.30 -21.09 12.26
C SER A 301 -24.83 -19.73 12.69
N ASP A 302 -24.00 -18.92 13.36
CA ASP A 302 -24.36 -17.59 13.81
C ASP A 302 -24.55 -16.63 12.63
N LEU A 303 -23.65 -16.64 11.63
CA LEU A 303 -23.74 -15.80 10.44
C LEU A 303 -24.99 -16.12 9.61
N LEU A 304 -25.29 -17.39 9.38
CA LEU A 304 -26.48 -17.79 8.61
C LEU A 304 -27.78 -17.46 9.36
N ARG A 305 -27.80 -17.56 10.69
CA ARG A 305 -28.93 -17.12 11.51
C ARG A 305 -29.14 -15.62 11.40
N GLU A 306 -28.07 -14.82 11.49
CA GLU A 306 -28.12 -13.37 11.36
C GLU A 306 -28.56 -12.94 9.95
N ALA A 307 -28.00 -13.58 8.92
CA ALA A 307 -28.37 -13.32 7.54
C ALA A 307 -29.86 -13.59 7.29
N LYS A 308 -30.38 -14.71 7.79
CA LYS A 308 -31.80 -15.04 7.68
C LYS A 308 -32.71 -14.04 8.40
N ALA A 309 -32.31 -13.59 9.58
CA ALA A 309 -33.05 -12.58 10.35
C ALA A 309 -33.13 -11.21 9.63
N ASN A 310 -32.20 -10.93 8.74
CA ASN A 310 -32.12 -9.69 7.94
C ASN A 310 -32.50 -9.90 6.45
N GLU A 311 -33.04 -11.04 6.05
CA GLU A 311 -33.42 -11.40 4.66
C GLU A 311 -32.21 -11.34 3.69
N LEU A 312 -31.02 -11.73 4.16
CA LEU A 312 -29.74 -11.72 3.43
C LEU A 312 -29.18 -13.14 3.21
N ASP A 313 -29.97 -14.19 3.37
CA ASP A 313 -29.54 -15.60 3.30
C ASP A 313 -29.28 -16.07 1.85
N GLU A 314 -29.97 -15.49 0.86
CA GLU A 314 -29.77 -15.85 -0.55
C GLU A 314 -28.34 -15.55 -1.05
N PRO A 315 -27.74 -14.35 -0.85
CA PRO A 315 -26.35 -14.08 -1.20
C PRO A 315 -25.33 -15.01 -0.54
N LEU A 316 -25.63 -15.53 0.66
CA LEU A 316 -24.78 -16.46 1.42
C LEU A 316 -25.02 -17.93 1.07
N SER A 317 -25.97 -18.23 0.18
CA SER A 317 -26.18 -19.61 -0.26
C SER A 317 -24.97 -20.15 -1.03
N THR A 318 -24.66 -21.44 -0.86
CA THR A 318 -23.55 -22.09 -1.57
C THR A 318 -23.64 -21.91 -3.08
N THR A 319 -24.85 -21.99 -3.63
CA THR A 319 -25.10 -21.81 -5.08
C THR A 319 -24.74 -20.40 -5.53
N ARG A 320 -25.18 -19.38 -4.77
CA ARG A 320 -24.91 -17.98 -5.15
C ARG A 320 -23.44 -17.63 -4.98
N LEU A 321 -22.81 -18.02 -3.88
CA LEU A 321 -21.38 -17.79 -3.66
C LEU A 321 -20.51 -18.43 -4.74
N ASN A 322 -20.77 -19.70 -5.10
CA ASN A 322 -20.03 -20.36 -6.17
C ASN A 322 -20.22 -19.64 -7.50
N HIS A 323 -21.44 -19.20 -7.81
CA HIS A 323 -21.68 -18.38 -9.00
C HIS A 323 -20.85 -17.09 -9.02
N LEU A 324 -20.80 -16.35 -7.90
CA LEU A 324 -20.00 -15.12 -7.78
C LEU A 324 -18.51 -15.39 -7.92
N ILE A 325 -18.00 -16.45 -7.29
CA ILE A 325 -16.59 -16.88 -7.38
C ILE A 325 -16.24 -17.22 -8.84
N ASP A 326 -17.08 -18.02 -9.52
CA ASP A 326 -16.85 -18.38 -10.92
C ASP A 326 -16.86 -17.15 -11.84
N LYS A 327 -17.78 -16.19 -11.62
CA LYS A 327 -17.78 -14.91 -12.35
C LYS A 327 -16.51 -14.09 -12.10
N GLY A 328 -16.01 -14.08 -10.87
CA GLY A 328 -14.72 -13.45 -10.54
C GLY A 328 -13.57 -14.09 -11.33
N TYR A 329 -13.46 -15.41 -11.31
CA TYR A 329 -12.42 -16.13 -12.07
C TYR A 329 -12.54 -15.95 -13.59
N GLU A 330 -13.76 -15.99 -14.14
CA GLU A 330 -14.02 -15.70 -15.56
C GLU A 330 -13.48 -14.30 -15.93
N ARG A 331 -13.78 -13.30 -15.08
CA ARG A 331 -13.34 -11.92 -15.32
C ARG A 331 -11.83 -11.77 -15.23
N ILE A 332 -11.19 -12.28 -14.18
CA ILE A 332 -9.73 -12.23 -14.00
C ILE A 332 -9.03 -12.88 -15.20
N THR A 333 -9.51 -14.07 -15.61
CA THR A 333 -8.93 -14.80 -16.74
C THR A 333 -9.05 -13.99 -18.02
N LEU A 334 -10.23 -13.46 -18.32
CA LEU A 334 -10.46 -12.63 -19.49
C LEU A 334 -9.54 -11.40 -19.52
N GLN A 335 -9.39 -10.67 -18.40
CA GLN A 335 -8.55 -9.48 -18.37
C GLN A 335 -7.06 -9.81 -18.50
N LEU A 336 -6.60 -10.89 -17.88
CA LEU A 336 -5.22 -11.37 -18.08
C LEU A 336 -4.97 -11.84 -19.53
N ASP A 337 -5.94 -12.44 -20.19
CA ASP A 337 -5.86 -12.81 -21.61
C ASP A 337 -5.81 -11.57 -22.52
N LEU A 338 -6.49 -10.49 -22.14
CA LEU A 338 -6.50 -9.23 -22.88
C LEU A 338 -5.26 -8.35 -22.60
N GLY A 339 -4.50 -8.62 -21.54
CA GLY A 339 -3.21 -7.96 -21.35
C GLY A 339 -2.86 -7.49 -19.93
N GLY A 340 -3.80 -7.33 -18.99
CA GLY A 340 -3.38 -6.87 -17.66
C GLY A 340 -4.43 -6.32 -16.72
N GLU A 341 -4.24 -5.09 -16.20
CA GLU A 341 -5.07 -4.55 -15.11
C GLU A 341 -6.44 -4.08 -15.59
N SER A 342 -6.50 -3.24 -16.60
CA SER A 342 -7.76 -2.72 -17.15
C SER A 342 -7.72 -2.68 -18.68
N PRO A 343 -7.61 -3.83 -19.34
CA PRO A 343 -7.38 -3.93 -20.77
C PRO A 343 -8.67 -3.83 -21.61
N GLY A 344 -9.85 -3.75 -20.96
CA GLY A 344 -11.14 -3.76 -21.64
C GLY A 344 -11.51 -2.47 -22.37
N TYR A 345 -10.67 -1.44 -22.30
CA TYR A 345 -10.86 -0.14 -22.95
C TYR A 345 -9.99 -0.01 -24.19
N LEU A 346 -10.27 0.97 -25.04
CA LEU A 346 -9.39 1.29 -26.15
C LEU A 346 -8.04 1.82 -25.61
N GLU A 347 -6.94 1.46 -26.23
CA GLU A 347 -5.58 1.81 -25.79
C GLU A 347 -5.36 3.33 -25.60
N LYS A 348 -6.06 4.16 -26.35
CA LYS A 348 -6.05 5.63 -26.23
C LYS A 348 -6.98 6.17 -25.14
N ASP A 349 -7.82 5.34 -24.54
CA ASP A 349 -8.72 5.72 -23.45
C ASP A 349 -7.93 5.87 -22.16
N LYS A 350 -8.23 6.90 -21.36
CA LYS A 350 -7.58 7.12 -20.06
C LYS A 350 -7.83 5.99 -19.04
N HIS A 351 -8.85 5.17 -19.24
CA HIS A 351 -9.15 4.03 -18.39
C HIS A 351 -8.38 2.77 -18.79
N TYR A 352 -7.80 2.74 -20.01
CA TYR A 352 -6.96 1.61 -20.44
C TYR A 352 -5.69 1.51 -19.58
N ARG A 353 -5.41 0.31 -19.09
CA ARG A 353 -4.22 0.04 -18.32
C ARG A 353 -3.77 -1.42 -18.52
N GLU A 354 -2.62 -1.63 -19.13
CA GLU A 354 -1.97 -2.94 -19.23
C GLU A 354 -1.16 -3.18 -17.97
N ALA A 355 -0.09 -2.43 -17.79
CA ALA A 355 0.80 -2.54 -16.65
C ALA A 355 0.33 -1.63 -15.52
N ASP A 356 0.15 -2.23 -14.34
CA ASP A 356 -0.20 -1.56 -13.10
C ASP A 356 0.38 -2.37 -11.92
N ALA A 357 0.98 -1.69 -10.93
CA ALA A 357 1.57 -2.37 -9.79
C ALA A 357 0.51 -3.10 -8.93
N ALA A 358 -0.75 -2.63 -8.92
CA ALA A 358 -1.84 -3.28 -8.21
C ALA A 358 -2.10 -4.70 -8.72
N LEU A 359 -1.74 -5.02 -9.97
CA LEU A 359 -1.89 -6.35 -10.55
C LEU A 359 -1.15 -7.43 -9.74
N LEU A 360 -0.10 -7.07 -8.98
CA LEU A 360 0.60 -7.98 -8.06
C LEU A 360 -0.34 -8.59 -7.02
N ASN A 361 -1.45 -7.93 -6.68
CA ASN A 361 -2.46 -8.44 -5.75
C ASN A 361 -3.08 -9.78 -6.23
N VAL A 362 -3.04 -10.09 -7.52
CA VAL A 362 -3.48 -11.39 -8.07
C VAL A 362 -2.59 -12.54 -7.55
N ILE A 363 -1.30 -12.25 -7.27
CA ILE A 363 -0.35 -13.22 -6.73
C ILE A 363 -0.38 -13.21 -5.20
N TYR A 364 -0.27 -12.02 -4.61
CA TYR A 364 -0.32 -11.80 -3.15
C TYR A 364 -0.91 -10.41 -2.88
N PRO A 365 -1.91 -10.31 -1.99
CA PRO A 365 -2.39 -11.31 -1.04
C PRO A 365 -3.54 -12.21 -1.53
N ALA A 366 -4.12 -12.03 -2.72
CA ALA A 366 -5.31 -12.79 -3.14
C ALA A 366 -5.10 -14.32 -3.15
N ASN A 367 -3.92 -14.82 -3.54
CA ASN A 367 -3.57 -16.25 -3.54
C ASN A 367 -4.69 -17.19 -4.04
N LEU A 368 -5.23 -16.88 -5.22
CA LEU A 368 -6.40 -17.53 -5.81
C LEU A 368 -6.10 -18.96 -6.27
N SER A 369 -6.95 -19.92 -5.88
CA SER A 369 -6.71 -21.35 -6.08
C SER A 369 -6.69 -21.76 -7.57
N LYS A 370 -7.45 -21.08 -8.45
CA LYS A 370 -7.53 -21.40 -9.89
C LYS A 370 -6.59 -20.57 -10.76
N ILE A 371 -5.78 -19.67 -10.19
CA ILE A 371 -4.76 -18.91 -10.93
C ILE A 371 -3.44 -19.68 -10.88
N ASN A 372 -3.08 -20.30 -12.01
CA ASN A 372 -1.89 -21.12 -12.11
C ASN A 372 -0.60 -20.30 -12.21
N THR A 373 0.54 -20.97 -12.01
CA THR A 373 1.87 -20.37 -12.01
C THR A 373 2.17 -19.59 -13.30
N ARG A 374 1.75 -20.09 -14.47
CA ARG A 374 1.95 -19.39 -15.76
C ARG A 374 1.27 -18.01 -15.77
N ARG A 375 0.08 -17.87 -15.17
CA ARG A 375 -0.61 -16.58 -15.06
C ARG A 375 0.11 -15.65 -14.08
N LYS A 376 0.62 -16.17 -12.98
CA LYS A 376 1.44 -15.42 -12.02
C LYS A 376 2.75 -14.94 -12.69
N GLU A 377 3.41 -15.76 -13.48
CA GLU A 377 4.57 -15.39 -14.30
C GLU A 377 4.24 -14.26 -15.29
N GLN A 378 3.07 -14.33 -15.94
CA GLN A 378 2.58 -13.26 -16.82
C GLN A 378 2.44 -11.94 -16.07
N VAL A 379 1.82 -11.94 -14.88
CA VAL A 379 1.67 -10.76 -14.04
C VAL A 379 3.02 -10.15 -13.69
N LEU A 380 3.98 -10.95 -13.22
CA LEU A 380 5.34 -10.46 -12.93
C LEU A 380 5.99 -9.80 -14.15
N LYS A 381 5.86 -10.43 -15.30
CA LYS A 381 6.43 -9.89 -16.55
C LYS A 381 5.80 -8.56 -16.97
N ILE A 382 4.51 -8.38 -16.73
CA ILE A 382 3.79 -7.13 -17.02
C ILE A 382 4.27 -6.03 -16.07
N VAL A 383 4.25 -6.30 -14.75
CA VAL A 383 4.59 -5.30 -13.73
C VAL A 383 6.07 -4.91 -13.77
N LYS A 384 6.96 -5.83 -14.13
CA LYS A 384 8.41 -5.54 -14.27
C LYS A 384 8.70 -4.39 -15.23
N LYS A 385 7.83 -4.12 -16.19
CA LYS A 385 7.95 -2.98 -17.13
C LYS A 385 7.89 -1.62 -16.44
N LEU A 386 7.27 -1.56 -15.25
CA LEU A 386 7.10 -0.34 -14.46
C LEU A 386 8.31 -0.01 -13.56
N ALA A 387 9.32 -0.89 -13.52
CA ALA A 387 10.50 -0.67 -12.68
C ALA A 387 11.33 0.49 -13.22
N GLY A 388 11.43 1.55 -12.43
CA GLY A 388 12.32 2.68 -12.63
C GLY A 388 13.64 2.52 -11.88
N PRO A 389 14.51 3.53 -11.82
CA PRO A 389 15.79 3.48 -11.11
C PRO A 389 15.66 3.38 -9.58
N TYR A 390 14.59 3.89 -8.98
CA TYR A 390 14.43 3.98 -7.52
C TYR A 390 13.33 3.08 -6.96
N GLY A 391 12.31 2.74 -7.77
CA GLY A 391 11.15 2.00 -7.35
C GLY A 391 10.33 1.48 -8.53
N ILE A 392 9.11 1.04 -8.25
CA ILE A 392 8.13 0.67 -9.27
C ILE A 392 7.07 1.77 -9.34
N LYS A 393 6.80 2.29 -10.55
CA LYS A 393 5.68 3.21 -10.81
C LYS A 393 4.35 2.51 -10.51
N ARG A 394 3.34 3.25 -10.09
CA ARG A 394 1.98 2.69 -10.00
C ARG A 394 1.52 2.22 -11.39
N TYR A 395 1.69 3.07 -12.39
CA TYR A 395 1.40 2.80 -13.81
C TYR A 395 2.07 3.86 -14.70
N GLU A 396 2.08 3.63 -16.00
CA GLU A 396 2.59 4.60 -16.97
C GLU A 396 1.70 5.84 -17.05
N LYS A 397 2.30 7.02 -17.07
CA LYS A 397 1.64 8.34 -17.08
C LYS A 397 0.91 8.67 -15.77
N ASP A 398 1.34 8.08 -14.67
CA ASP A 398 0.85 8.45 -13.34
C ASP A 398 1.23 9.91 -13.02
N ASN A 399 0.23 10.74 -12.79
CA ASN A 399 0.43 12.16 -12.51
C ASN A 399 0.49 12.48 -11.00
N TYR A 400 0.18 11.51 -10.13
CA TYR A 400 0.24 11.72 -8.69
C TYR A 400 1.68 11.64 -8.20
N GLN A 401 2.10 12.69 -7.50
CA GLN A 401 3.49 12.89 -7.05
C GLN A 401 4.54 12.89 -8.18
N SER A 402 4.13 13.18 -9.42
CA SER A 402 5.07 13.43 -10.52
C SER A 402 5.91 14.68 -10.28
N ALA A 403 6.86 15.00 -11.18
CA ALA A 403 7.81 16.09 -10.95
C ALA A 403 7.16 17.40 -10.52
N ASN A 404 7.76 18.04 -9.53
CA ASN A 404 7.35 19.32 -8.94
C ASN A 404 5.95 19.31 -8.29
N PHE A 405 5.36 18.14 -8.04
CA PHE A 405 4.02 17.99 -7.45
C PHE A 405 3.82 18.84 -6.20
N TRP A 406 4.78 18.86 -5.28
CA TRP A 406 4.69 19.51 -3.98
C TRP A 406 4.81 21.06 -4.03
N PHE A 407 5.08 21.62 -5.20
CA PHE A 407 5.20 23.08 -5.43
C PHE A 407 4.08 23.63 -6.31
N ASN A 408 3.25 22.76 -6.85
CA ASN A 408 2.07 23.17 -7.58
C ASN A 408 0.92 23.31 -6.57
N ASP A 409 0.01 24.27 -6.77
CA ASP A 409 -1.21 24.41 -5.98
C ASP A 409 -2.18 23.28 -6.33
N ILE A 410 -1.76 22.05 -6.02
CA ILE A 410 -2.44 20.81 -6.35
C ILE A 410 -2.83 20.13 -5.05
N LYS A 411 -4.14 19.87 -4.90
CA LYS A 411 -4.66 19.12 -3.77
C LYS A 411 -4.37 17.63 -3.91
N THR A 412 -4.19 16.99 -2.78
CA THR A 412 -4.03 15.53 -2.69
C THR A 412 -5.36 14.77 -2.80
N ASP A 413 -6.49 15.48 -2.92
CA ASP A 413 -7.81 14.89 -3.09
C ASP A 413 -7.87 13.98 -4.32
N THR A 414 -8.71 12.96 -4.25
CA THR A 414 -8.91 12.01 -5.34
C THR A 414 -10.07 12.39 -6.27
N ASP A 415 -10.75 13.50 -6.00
CA ASP A 415 -11.86 13.97 -6.84
C ASP A 415 -11.41 14.28 -8.28
N GLN A 416 -12.36 14.23 -9.22
CA GLN A 416 -12.06 14.39 -10.65
C GLN A 416 -11.45 15.74 -11.01
N ASN A 417 -11.76 16.82 -10.26
CA ASN A 417 -11.22 18.14 -10.55
C ASN A 417 -9.74 18.19 -10.19
N SER A 418 -9.36 17.60 -9.06
CA SER A 418 -7.96 17.49 -8.63
C SER A 418 -7.15 16.62 -9.59
N HIS A 419 -7.72 15.49 -10.05
CA HIS A 419 -7.09 14.66 -11.08
C HIS A 419 -6.87 15.44 -12.39
N ALA A 420 -7.87 16.18 -12.88
CA ALA A 420 -7.75 16.99 -14.10
C ALA A 420 -6.72 18.13 -13.98
N LYS A 421 -6.52 18.70 -12.78
CA LYS A 421 -5.46 19.67 -12.52
C LYS A 421 -4.07 19.02 -12.59
N ARG A 422 -3.90 17.87 -11.96
CA ARG A 422 -2.64 17.10 -12.00
C ARG A 422 -2.25 16.72 -13.42
N GLU A 423 -3.22 16.28 -14.23
CA GLU A 423 -3.00 15.94 -15.63
C GLU A 423 -2.43 17.10 -16.46
N LYS A 424 -2.89 18.33 -16.20
CA LYS A 424 -2.39 19.53 -16.91
C LYS A 424 -0.95 19.92 -16.54
N SER A 425 -0.51 19.58 -15.34
CA SER A 425 0.84 19.90 -14.86
C SER A 425 1.81 18.72 -15.00
N PHE A 426 1.34 17.57 -15.47
CA PHE A 426 2.15 16.37 -15.61
C PHE A 426 3.27 16.55 -16.63
N ILE A 427 4.49 16.21 -16.21
CA ILE A 427 5.68 16.17 -17.07
C ILE A 427 5.93 14.70 -17.44
N PRO A 428 5.89 14.33 -18.72
CA PRO A 428 6.10 12.94 -19.15
C PRO A 428 7.43 12.35 -18.65
N SER A 429 7.41 11.07 -18.30
CA SER A 429 8.57 10.32 -17.79
C SER A 429 9.10 10.82 -16.45
N THR A 430 8.24 11.43 -15.64
CA THR A 430 8.57 11.86 -14.27
C THR A 430 7.59 11.28 -13.24
N GLU A 431 6.97 10.16 -13.57
CA GLU A 431 6.10 9.44 -12.64
C GLU A 431 6.87 9.12 -11.36
N ALA A 432 6.22 9.25 -10.21
CA ALA A 432 6.79 8.82 -8.94
C ALA A 432 7.08 7.31 -8.93
N GLU A 433 8.13 6.93 -8.23
CA GLU A 433 8.55 5.54 -8.07
C GLU A 433 8.33 5.09 -6.64
N TRP A 434 7.52 4.06 -6.47
CA TRP A 434 6.91 3.67 -5.20
C TRP A 434 7.61 2.46 -4.58
N PHE A 435 7.25 2.14 -3.34
CA PHE A 435 7.78 1.03 -2.54
C PHE A 435 7.37 -0.38 -3.03
N PHE A 436 6.75 -0.50 -4.20
CA PHE A 436 6.22 -1.78 -4.72
C PHE A 436 7.29 -2.79 -5.13
N ASP A 437 8.57 -2.43 -5.08
CA ASP A 437 9.67 -3.40 -5.17
C ASP A 437 9.52 -4.52 -4.12
N SER A 438 9.03 -4.19 -2.92
CA SER A 438 8.72 -5.17 -1.88
C SER A 438 7.59 -6.14 -2.26
N TRP A 439 6.56 -5.65 -2.95
CA TRP A 439 5.47 -6.50 -3.46
C TRP A 439 5.95 -7.41 -4.57
N TYR A 440 6.76 -6.86 -5.48
CA TYR A 440 7.33 -7.61 -6.58
C TYR A 440 8.25 -8.72 -6.06
N ALA A 441 9.18 -8.39 -5.14
CA ALA A 441 10.10 -9.35 -4.54
C ALA A 441 9.36 -10.51 -3.87
N LYS A 442 8.34 -10.22 -3.06
CA LYS A 442 7.51 -11.24 -2.41
C LYS A 442 6.77 -12.10 -3.43
N SER A 443 6.16 -11.49 -4.44
CA SER A 443 5.43 -12.19 -5.49
C SER A 443 6.35 -13.08 -6.33
N ALA A 444 7.57 -12.62 -6.64
CA ALA A 444 8.59 -13.40 -7.34
C ALA A 444 9.06 -14.61 -6.51
N ALA A 445 9.23 -14.44 -5.19
CA ALA A 445 9.55 -15.54 -4.28
C ALA A 445 8.44 -16.62 -4.26
N ILE A 446 7.18 -16.22 -4.26
CA ILE A 446 6.03 -17.13 -4.36
C ILE A 446 6.08 -17.90 -5.69
N VAL A 447 6.27 -17.20 -6.81
CA VAL A 447 6.35 -17.82 -8.13
C VAL A 447 7.56 -18.74 -8.25
N TYR A 448 8.70 -18.40 -7.64
CA TYR A 448 9.85 -19.30 -7.56
C TYR A 448 9.53 -20.61 -6.82
N LYS A 449 8.87 -20.51 -5.66
CA LYS A 449 8.46 -21.71 -4.88
C LYS A 449 7.58 -22.67 -5.71
N GLU A 450 6.73 -22.13 -6.59
CA GLU A 450 5.85 -22.91 -7.45
C GLU A 450 6.56 -23.44 -8.72
N SER A 451 7.36 -22.60 -9.39
CA SER A 451 7.94 -22.89 -10.73
C SER A 451 9.33 -23.51 -10.67
N ARG A 452 10.08 -23.25 -9.59
CA ARG A 452 11.50 -23.58 -9.44
C ARG A 452 12.42 -22.98 -10.52
N LYS A 453 11.97 -21.92 -11.20
CA LYS A 453 12.78 -21.21 -12.20
C LYS A 453 13.67 -20.17 -11.52
N GLU A 454 14.98 -20.32 -11.69
CA GLU A 454 16.02 -19.45 -11.10
C GLU A 454 15.83 -17.96 -11.41
N GLU A 455 15.21 -17.63 -12.54
CA GLU A 455 14.94 -16.23 -12.88
C GLU A 455 14.10 -15.52 -11.82
N TYR A 456 13.12 -16.21 -11.18
CA TYR A 456 12.27 -15.62 -10.16
C TYR A 456 12.95 -15.54 -8.78
N LEU A 457 13.90 -16.44 -8.49
CA LEU A 457 14.76 -16.29 -7.33
C LEU A 457 15.64 -15.05 -7.46
N ASN A 458 16.28 -14.91 -8.63
CA ASN A 458 17.11 -13.74 -8.94
C ASN A 458 16.29 -12.44 -8.88
N ASP A 459 15.08 -12.45 -9.45
CA ASP A 459 14.16 -11.30 -9.41
C ASP A 459 13.77 -10.98 -7.97
N SER A 460 13.46 -11.98 -7.14
CA SER A 460 13.09 -11.74 -5.73
C SER A 460 14.21 -11.08 -4.94
N VAL A 461 15.46 -11.53 -5.11
CA VAL A 461 16.64 -10.92 -4.47
C VAL A 461 16.87 -9.51 -5.02
N GLN A 462 16.81 -9.33 -6.33
CA GLN A 462 17.03 -8.05 -6.98
C GLN A 462 16.04 -6.99 -6.47
N PHE A 463 14.74 -7.30 -6.46
CA PHE A 463 13.72 -6.37 -6.02
C PHE A 463 13.69 -6.18 -4.50
N MET A 464 14.10 -7.19 -3.71
CA MET A 464 14.38 -7.01 -2.28
C MET A 464 15.48 -5.96 -2.07
N ASN A 465 16.59 -6.06 -2.81
CA ASN A 465 17.69 -5.10 -2.73
C ASN A 465 17.25 -3.68 -3.11
N ARG A 466 16.41 -3.54 -4.15
CA ARG A 466 15.83 -2.27 -4.54
C ARG A 466 14.94 -1.69 -3.45
N SER A 467 14.11 -2.51 -2.81
CA SER A 467 13.29 -2.10 -1.68
C SER A 467 14.12 -1.63 -0.49
N LEU A 468 15.22 -2.33 -0.16
CA LEU A 468 16.16 -1.90 0.89
C LEU A 468 16.86 -0.58 0.54
N ALA A 469 17.19 -0.37 -0.72
CA ALA A 469 17.82 0.84 -1.22
C ALA A 469 16.92 2.09 -1.10
N GLN A 470 15.60 1.93 -1.04
CA GLN A 470 14.64 3.02 -0.81
C GLN A 470 14.66 3.55 0.64
N ILE A 471 15.28 2.87 1.57
CA ILE A 471 15.45 3.37 2.95
C ILE A 471 16.32 4.62 2.91
N THR A 472 15.83 5.71 3.50
CA THR A 472 16.51 7.01 3.51
C THR A 472 17.83 6.98 4.24
N GLY A 473 18.79 7.78 3.74
CA GLY A 473 20.09 8.03 4.35
C GLY A 473 20.12 9.28 5.23
N GLU A 474 21.32 9.61 5.69
CA GLU A 474 21.57 10.81 6.48
C GLU A 474 21.39 12.10 5.66
N ASN A 475 20.88 13.14 6.31
CA ASN A 475 20.77 14.50 5.76
C ASN A 475 19.98 14.62 4.43
N MET A 476 19.09 13.69 4.14
CA MET A 476 18.27 13.77 2.94
C MET A 476 17.18 14.83 3.08
N ILE A 477 16.86 15.45 1.93
CA ILE A 477 15.80 16.44 1.78
C ILE A 477 14.67 15.80 0.97
N GLY A 478 13.46 15.92 1.48
CA GLY A 478 12.25 15.47 0.78
C GLY A 478 11.88 16.37 -0.41
N ALA A 479 10.99 15.87 -1.25
CA ALA A 479 10.55 16.57 -2.46
C ALA A 479 9.83 17.90 -2.19
N ASN A 480 9.44 18.18 -0.95
CA ASN A 480 8.92 19.49 -0.50
C ASN A 480 9.99 20.41 0.10
N GLY A 481 11.27 20.05 0.04
CA GLY A 481 12.38 20.83 0.56
C GLY A 481 12.65 20.74 2.05
N ARG A 482 11.95 19.86 2.78
CA ARG A 482 12.15 19.63 4.21
C ARG A 482 13.05 18.44 4.46
N SER A 483 13.77 18.45 5.58
CA SER A 483 14.53 17.27 6.00
C SER A 483 13.62 16.07 6.22
N VAL A 484 14.09 14.88 5.86
CA VAL A 484 13.42 13.62 6.14
C VAL A 484 14.24 12.79 7.13
N PRO A 485 13.60 11.94 7.96
CA PRO A 485 14.32 11.12 8.91
C PRO A 485 15.20 10.09 8.20
N GLU A 486 16.36 9.78 8.80
CA GLU A 486 17.23 8.69 8.39
C GLU A 486 16.59 7.33 8.74
N MET A 487 16.93 6.29 7.98
CA MET A 487 16.43 4.93 8.19
C MET A 487 14.88 4.87 8.20
N ALA A 488 14.25 5.65 7.34
CA ALA A 488 12.80 5.67 7.18
C ALA A 488 12.37 5.22 5.78
N LEU A 489 11.12 4.82 5.66
CA LEU A 489 10.52 4.35 4.41
C LEU A 489 9.54 5.39 3.90
N PRO A 490 9.86 6.05 2.77
CA PRO A 490 8.95 6.99 2.13
C PRO A 490 7.82 6.25 1.41
N GLU A 491 6.80 7.00 1.05
CA GLU A 491 5.73 6.54 0.16
C GLU A 491 6.28 6.26 -1.24
N SER A 492 7.13 7.16 -1.73
CA SER A 492 7.72 7.09 -3.07
C SER A 492 9.00 7.92 -3.16
N TYR A 493 9.70 7.81 -4.27
CA TYR A 493 10.71 8.77 -4.72
C TYR A 493 10.09 9.63 -5.82
N ASN A 494 10.21 10.94 -5.66
CA ASN A 494 9.67 11.95 -6.56
C ASN A 494 10.78 12.64 -7.33
N TYR A 495 10.42 13.37 -8.38
CA TYR A 495 11.38 14.12 -9.16
C TYR A 495 11.19 15.62 -8.97
N ILE A 496 12.29 16.35 -8.88
CA ILE A 496 12.34 17.80 -9.00
C ILE A 496 12.93 18.13 -10.36
N HIS A 497 12.16 18.79 -11.20
CA HIS A 497 12.52 19.11 -12.58
C HIS A 497 12.83 20.59 -12.76
N LYS A 498 13.98 20.90 -13.35
CA LYS A 498 14.34 22.24 -13.81
C LYS A 498 15.18 22.18 -15.08
N SER A 499 14.75 22.89 -16.12
CA SER A 499 15.51 23.04 -17.37
C SER A 499 15.99 21.73 -18.00
N GLY A 500 15.16 20.68 -17.96
CA GLY A 500 15.49 19.38 -18.51
C GLY A 500 16.36 18.48 -17.62
N THR A 501 16.72 18.93 -16.41
CA THR A 501 17.43 18.13 -15.41
C THR A 501 16.45 17.64 -14.35
N LEU A 502 16.62 16.39 -13.94
CA LEU A 502 15.83 15.75 -12.89
C LEU A 502 16.72 15.42 -11.70
N HIS A 503 16.23 15.72 -10.50
CA HIS A 503 16.77 15.22 -9.23
C HIS A 503 15.71 14.41 -8.53
N GLU A 504 16.10 13.26 -8.00
CA GLU A 504 15.24 12.45 -7.14
C GLU A 504 15.25 12.98 -5.71
N ALA A 505 14.11 12.86 -5.03
CA ALA A 505 13.97 13.13 -3.62
C ALA A 505 12.86 12.22 -3.04
N PRO A 506 12.99 11.76 -1.79
CA PRO A 506 11.92 11.00 -1.15
C PRO A 506 10.66 11.86 -0.99
N SER A 507 9.50 11.24 -1.10
CA SER A 507 8.22 11.87 -0.77
C SER A 507 8.26 12.44 0.65
N PRO A 508 7.64 13.60 0.91
CA PRO A 508 7.49 14.12 2.28
C PRO A 508 6.53 13.28 3.13
N ILE A 509 5.78 12.35 2.52
CA ILE A 509 4.99 11.35 3.24
C ILE A 509 5.92 10.23 3.69
N ILE A 510 6.52 10.44 4.87
CA ILE A 510 7.54 9.58 5.46
C ILE A 510 7.53 9.71 7.00
N PRO A 511 7.55 8.59 7.77
CA PRO A 511 7.46 7.22 7.28
C PRO A 511 6.03 6.81 6.93
N LEU A 512 5.85 6.04 5.86
CA LEU A 512 4.55 5.47 5.49
C LEU A 512 4.38 4.08 6.12
N ASN A 513 3.26 3.83 6.81
CA ASN A 513 3.03 2.53 7.44
C ASN A 513 2.78 1.40 6.42
N TRP A 514 2.20 1.71 5.26
CA TRP A 514 2.05 0.73 4.18
C TRP A 514 3.40 0.25 3.62
N SER A 515 4.37 1.15 3.44
CA SER A 515 5.74 0.79 3.04
C SER A 515 6.42 -0.09 4.09
N LYS A 516 6.26 0.24 5.39
CA LYS A 516 6.79 -0.56 6.51
C LYS A 516 6.20 -1.97 6.52
N ALA A 517 4.87 -2.08 6.36
CA ALA A 517 4.17 -3.35 6.29
C ALA A 517 4.66 -4.20 5.11
N SER A 518 4.76 -3.61 3.94
CA SER A 518 5.18 -4.26 2.71
C SER A 518 6.61 -4.80 2.80
N MET A 519 7.54 -4.01 3.34
CA MET A 519 8.92 -4.46 3.57
C MET A 519 9.00 -5.59 4.62
N THR A 520 8.19 -5.52 5.67
CA THR A 520 8.12 -6.58 6.69
C THR A 520 7.69 -7.92 6.05
N LEU A 521 6.61 -7.89 5.27
CA LEU A 521 6.07 -9.08 4.61
C LEU A 521 7.05 -9.66 3.58
N MET A 522 7.76 -8.80 2.85
CA MET A 522 8.81 -9.21 1.92
C MET A 522 9.97 -9.89 2.64
N LEU A 523 10.56 -9.26 3.65
CA LEU A 523 11.72 -9.83 4.35
C LEU A 523 11.37 -11.13 5.08
N LYS A 524 10.16 -11.26 5.63
CA LYS A 524 9.69 -12.52 6.22
C LYS A 524 9.54 -13.62 5.16
N GLU A 525 9.02 -13.30 3.97
CA GLU A 525 8.94 -14.24 2.84
C GLU A 525 10.33 -14.71 2.40
N MET A 526 11.28 -13.77 2.26
CA MET A 526 12.67 -14.09 1.92
C MET A 526 13.34 -14.95 2.99
N SER A 527 13.12 -14.65 4.28
CA SER A 527 13.61 -15.47 5.37
C SER A 527 13.09 -16.92 5.29
N ASN A 528 11.80 -17.10 4.99
CA ASN A 528 11.22 -18.43 4.81
C ASN A 528 11.82 -19.14 3.58
N LEU A 529 11.99 -18.43 2.47
CA LEU A 529 12.57 -18.96 1.24
C LEU A 529 13.99 -19.52 1.48
N PHE A 530 14.86 -18.76 2.11
CA PHE A 530 16.24 -19.18 2.39
C PHE A 530 16.35 -20.21 3.54
N ASN A 531 15.34 -20.33 4.40
CA ASN A 531 15.25 -21.44 5.35
C ASN A 531 14.95 -22.77 4.64
N ASP A 532 14.06 -22.76 3.65
CA ASP A 532 13.66 -23.96 2.92
C ASP A 532 14.79 -24.47 1.98
N GLU A 533 15.58 -23.57 1.42
CA GLU A 533 16.73 -23.92 0.55
C GLU A 533 17.95 -24.42 1.35
N GLY A 534 18.16 -23.96 2.59
CA GLY A 534 19.26 -24.41 3.46
C GLY A 534 19.06 -25.80 4.04
N ASN A 535 17.87 -26.37 3.91
CA ASN A 535 17.55 -27.73 4.39
C ASN A 535 17.57 -28.80 3.26
N LYS A 536 17.99 -28.43 2.06
CA LYS A 536 18.22 -29.32 0.92
C LYS A 536 19.71 -29.50 0.65
#